data_85acbdd59ad7624f8347eddf33234663
#
_entry.id   85acbdd59ad7624f8347eddf33234663
#
_cell.length_a   1.000
_cell.length_b   1.000
_cell.length_c   1.000
_cell.angle_alpha   90.00
_cell.angle_beta   90.00
_cell.angle_gamma   90.00
#
_symmetry.space_group_name_H-M   'P 1'
#
loop_
_entity.id
_entity.type
_entity.pdbx_description
1 polymer ?
#
loop_
_entity_poly.entity_id
_entity_poly.type
_entity_poly.pdbx_seq_one_letter_code
_entity_poly.pdbx_strand_id
1 'polypeptide(L)'
;MMFQSLTDKGFQIAFLAHAKAILGVDFPDAIADLEAALRDLSIPLVELIASGGGETKGTQRLRRALAKRGWIKTNFKIEKIINGVPRESISHEVDHVRSFPERGVIALEIEWNNKDPFFDRDLENFKRLHAEGAISVGVIITRGTSLHDGVQDLVRRFAEQHEVGTIEDVRRLGLTPTPRQEAAVARRINHSGASFADAWSRIFCADKFGPATTHWQKLEDRVHRGVGNPCPLLLIGLPSSIVSFEPGAPAEDDAPVESDADWPEFRFDDES
;
A
#
# COMPACT_ATOMS: atom_id res chain seq x y z
N MET A 1 -3.41 -2.72 24.01
CA MET A 1 -3.68 -3.78 22.99
C MET A 1 -2.82 -3.45 21.78
N MET A 2 -2.26 -4.48 21.08
CA MET A 2 -1.42 -4.28 19.91
C MET A 2 -2.17 -3.48 18.84
N PHE A 3 -1.57 -2.44 18.28
CA PHE A 3 -2.16 -1.51 17.32
C PHE A 3 -3.43 -0.77 17.78
N GLN A 4 -3.67 -0.64 19.10
CA GLN A 4 -4.87 0.03 19.60
C GLN A 4 -5.00 1.47 19.07
N SER A 5 -3.90 2.22 19.08
CA SER A 5 -3.87 3.60 18.59
C SER A 5 -4.25 3.73 17.10
N LEU A 6 -3.96 2.71 16.30
CA LEU A 6 -4.33 2.66 14.89
C LEU A 6 -5.79 2.24 14.71
N THR A 7 -6.25 1.21 15.45
CA THR A 7 -7.65 0.79 15.38
C THR A 7 -8.62 1.88 15.85
N ASP A 8 -8.24 2.67 16.85
CA ASP A 8 -9.01 3.85 17.29
C ASP A 8 -9.11 4.94 16.20
N LYS A 9 -8.15 4.99 15.29
CA LYS A 9 -8.17 5.84 14.07
C LYS A 9 -8.89 5.21 12.89
N GLY A 10 -9.42 4.00 13.02
CA GLY A 10 -10.16 3.30 11.99
C GLY A 10 -9.34 2.38 11.07
N PHE A 11 -8.05 2.13 11.39
CA PHE A 11 -7.27 1.13 10.67
C PHE A 11 -7.86 -0.26 10.87
N GLN A 12 -7.91 -1.05 9.81
CA GLN A 12 -8.25 -2.47 9.88
C GLN A 12 -6.99 -3.28 10.13
N ILE A 13 -7.03 -4.15 11.13
CA ILE A 13 -5.90 -5.01 11.50
C ILE A 13 -6.38 -6.45 11.56
N ALA A 14 -5.72 -7.33 10.80
CA ALA A 14 -5.98 -8.76 10.86
C ALA A 14 -4.68 -9.54 11.00
N PHE A 15 -4.74 -10.61 11.78
CA PHE A 15 -3.62 -11.52 12.01
C PHE A 15 -4.02 -12.94 11.61
N LEU A 16 -3.18 -13.59 10.81
CA LEU A 16 -3.40 -14.97 10.38
C LEU A 16 -2.21 -15.86 10.80
N ALA A 17 -2.44 -17.17 10.86
CA ALA A 17 -1.41 -18.17 11.10
C ALA A 17 -0.49 -17.83 12.30
N HIS A 18 -1.07 -17.44 13.45
CA HIS A 18 -0.36 -17.07 14.69
C HIS A 18 0.51 -15.80 14.65
N ALA A 19 0.46 -15.00 13.58
CA ALA A 19 1.26 -13.78 13.46
C ALA A 19 1.15 -12.84 14.68
N LYS A 20 -0.03 -12.77 15.34
CA LYS A 20 -0.21 -11.96 16.55
C LYS A 20 0.69 -12.40 17.71
N ALA A 21 0.82 -13.70 17.93
CA ALA A 21 1.66 -14.25 18.99
C ALA A 21 3.14 -14.03 18.67
N ILE A 22 3.54 -14.34 17.44
CA ILE A 22 4.92 -14.18 16.96
C ILE A 22 5.35 -12.71 17.05
N LEU A 23 4.56 -11.79 16.51
CA LEU A 23 4.88 -10.36 16.56
C LEU A 23 4.94 -9.83 18.00
N GLY A 24 4.02 -10.27 18.86
CA GLY A 24 3.93 -9.78 20.24
C GLY A 24 5.06 -10.27 21.14
N VAL A 25 5.60 -11.45 20.87
CA VAL A 25 6.66 -12.08 21.68
C VAL A 25 8.04 -11.78 21.07
N ASP A 26 8.20 -12.04 19.78
CA ASP A 26 9.52 -12.03 19.13
C ASP A 26 9.86 -10.68 18.51
N PHE A 27 8.86 -9.89 18.09
CA PHE A 27 9.08 -8.67 17.31
C PHE A 27 8.32 -7.44 17.85
N PRO A 28 8.37 -7.12 19.15
CA PRO A 28 7.70 -5.93 19.70
C PRO A 28 8.21 -4.62 19.07
N ASP A 29 9.49 -4.58 18.66
CA ASP A 29 10.09 -3.42 18.00
C ASP A 29 9.47 -3.19 16.61
N ALA A 30 9.16 -4.26 15.86
CA ALA A 30 8.47 -4.15 14.57
C ALA A 30 7.06 -3.56 14.72
N ILE A 31 6.34 -3.92 15.78
CA ILE A 31 5.04 -3.33 16.09
C ILE A 31 5.19 -1.83 16.35
N ALA A 32 6.19 -1.44 17.16
CA ALA A 32 6.45 -0.05 17.46
C ALA A 32 6.83 0.75 16.20
N ASP A 33 7.64 0.18 15.32
CA ASP A 33 8.02 0.79 14.03
C ASP A 33 6.78 1.04 13.15
N LEU A 34 5.92 0.02 13.01
CA LEU A 34 4.71 0.11 12.20
C LEU A 34 3.70 1.10 12.78
N GLU A 35 3.46 1.07 14.09
CA GLU A 35 2.60 2.04 14.77
C GLU A 35 3.12 3.47 14.60
N ALA A 36 4.42 3.69 14.73
CA ALA A 36 5.02 5.01 14.57
C ALA A 36 4.98 5.50 13.12
N ALA A 37 5.20 4.62 12.13
CA ALA A 37 5.13 4.99 10.71
C ALA A 37 3.71 5.32 10.24
N LEU A 38 2.71 4.63 10.80
CA LEU A 38 1.30 4.77 10.38
C LEU A 38 0.51 5.80 11.19
N ARG A 39 0.92 6.09 12.44
CA ARG A 39 0.20 7.00 13.34
C ARG A 39 0.00 8.39 12.75
N ASP A 40 1.03 8.91 12.11
CA ASP A 40 1.06 10.27 11.58
C ASP A 40 0.90 10.32 10.06
N LEU A 41 0.53 9.17 9.46
CA LEU A 41 0.27 9.10 8.03
C LEU A 41 -0.94 9.96 7.67
N SER A 42 -0.71 10.94 6.82
CA SER A 42 -1.75 11.79 6.22
C SER A 42 -1.54 11.87 4.72
N ILE A 43 -2.62 11.77 3.96
CA ILE A 43 -2.62 11.88 2.51
C ILE A 43 -3.52 13.04 2.11
N PRO A 44 -2.97 14.18 1.69
CA PRO A 44 -3.77 15.26 1.11
C PRO A 44 -4.60 14.75 -0.06
N LEU A 45 -5.87 15.12 -0.10
CA LEU A 45 -6.78 14.63 -1.14
C LEU A 45 -6.32 15.02 -2.55
N VAL A 46 -5.66 16.17 -2.68
CA VAL A 46 -5.05 16.60 -3.95
C VAL A 46 -4.05 15.57 -4.50
N GLU A 47 -3.28 14.90 -3.63
CA GLU A 47 -2.35 13.85 -4.05
C GLU A 47 -3.07 12.56 -4.46
N LEU A 48 -4.20 12.27 -3.80
CA LEU A 48 -5.02 11.10 -4.12
C LEU A 48 -5.66 11.24 -5.50
N ILE A 49 -6.05 12.45 -5.88
CA ILE A 49 -6.64 12.74 -7.19
C ILE A 49 -5.61 13.09 -8.26
N ALA A 50 -4.36 13.35 -7.90
CA ALA A 50 -3.31 13.71 -8.86
C ALA A 50 -3.20 12.68 -9.99
N SER A 51 -2.91 13.17 -11.19
CA SER A 51 -2.66 12.33 -12.36
C SER A 51 -1.25 11.75 -12.30
N GLY A 52 -1.08 10.54 -12.79
CA GLY A 52 0.22 9.88 -12.89
C GLY A 52 0.14 8.39 -12.58
N GLY A 53 1.03 7.61 -13.17
CA GLY A 53 1.12 6.15 -13.04
C GLY A 53 2.19 5.68 -12.06
N GLY A 54 2.80 6.57 -11.28
CA GLY A 54 3.82 6.24 -10.30
C GLY A 54 3.28 6.07 -8.88
N GLU A 55 4.17 5.77 -7.95
CA GLU A 55 3.90 5.70 -6.53
C GLU A 55 3.36 7.04 -6.01
N THR A 56 2.31 7.00 -5.18
CA THR A 56 1.73 8.24 -4.64
C THR A 56 2.67 8.88 -3.60
N LYS A 57 2.62 10.21 -3.48
CA LYS A 57 3.42 10.91 -2.44
C LYS A 57 3.11 10.39 -1.03
N GLY A 58 1.87 10.01 -0.76
CA GLY A 58 1.47 9.41 0.53
C GLY A 58 2.18 8.08 0.80
N THR A 59 2.26 7.19 -0.19
CA THR A 59 2.99 5.92 -0.06
C THR A 59 4.49 6.14 0.03
N GLN A 60 5.04 7.11 -0.68
CA GLN A 60 6.45 7.51 -0.56
C GLN A 60 6.79 8.00 0.85
N ARG A 61 5.90 8.80 1.49
CA ARG A 61 6.10 9.22 2.89
C ARG A 61 6.10 8.04 3.85
N LEU A 62 5.17 7.09 3.67
CA LEU A 62 5.15 5.87 4.48
C LEU A 62 6.43 5.04 4.28
N ARG A 63 6.87 4.85 3.05
CA ARG A 63 8.12 4.16 2.71
C ARG A 63 9.33 4.81 3.40
N ARG A 64 9.45 6.14 3.33
CA ARG A 64 10.53 6.87 4.03
C ARG A 64 10.44 6.72 5.55
N ALA A 65 9.24 6.74 6.12
CA ALA A 65 9.05 6.55 7.55
C ALA A 65 9.46 5.15 8.01
N LEU A 66 9.25 4.14 7.19
CA LEU A 66 9.72 2.77 7.40
C LEU A 66 11.24 2.68 7.23
N ALA A 67 11.79 3.27 6.17
CA ALA A 67 13.24 3.27 5.90
C ALA A 67 14.06 3.91 7.03
N LYS A 68 13.58 5.04 7.61
CA LYS A 68 14.19 5.69 8.80
C LYS A 68 14.24 4.76 10.03
N ARG A 69 13.47 3.66 10.03
CA ARG A 69 13.41 2.63 11.08
C ARG A 69 14.14 1.34 10.70
N GLY A 70 14.86 1.36 9.58
CA GLY A 70 15.66 0.22 9.11
C GLY A 70 14.87 -0.82 8.33
N TRP A 71 13.70 -0.47 7.80
CA TRP A 71 13.01 -1.27 6.80
C TRP A 71 13.58 -0.93 5.43
N ILE A 72 14.27 -1.88 4.80
CA ILE A 72 15.01 -1.68 3.55
C ILE A 72 14.52 -2.62 2.46
N LYS A 73 14.66 -2.20 1.22
CA LYS A 73 14.41 -3.04 0.05
C LYS A 73 15.43 -4.18 0.00
N THR A 74 14.96 -5.40 -0.21
CA THR A 74 15.82 -6.59 -0.17
C THR A 74 15.47 -7.53 -1.30
N ASN A 75 16.48 -7.96 -2.03
CA ASN A 75 16.34 -9.01 -3.04
C ASN A 75 16.75 -10.36 -2.43
N PHE A 76 15.77 -11.23 -2.19
CA PHE A 76 16.00 -12.59 -1.75
C PHE A 76 16.35 -13.48 -2.93
N LYS A 77 17.50 -14.11 -2.89
CA LYS A 77 17.92 -15.11 -3.89
C LYS A 77 17.89 -16.50 -3.25
N ILE A 78 17.03 -17.36 -3.77
CA ILE A 78 16.92 -18.76 -3.33
C ILE A 78 17.58 -19.62 -4.39
N GLU A 79 18.61 -20.38 -4.02
CA GLU A 79 19.30 -21.32 -4.89
C GLU A 79 19.14 -22.74 -4.37
N LYS A 80 18.66 -23.64 -5.21
CA LYS A 80 18.54 -25.06 -4.90
C LYS A 80 19.69 -25.83 -5.55
N ILE A 81 20.56 -26.39 -4.74
CA ILE A 81 21.71 -27.18 -5.16
C ILE A 81 21.46 -28.65 -4.79
N ILE A 82 21.52 -29.56 -5.74
CA ILE A 82 21.41 -31.01 -5.51
C ILE A 82 22.70 -31.68 -5.96
N ASN A 83 23.39 -32.34 -5.03
CA ASN A 83 24.67 -32.98 -5.25
C ASN A 83 25.71 -32.05 -5.91
N GLY A 84 25.80 -30.82 -5.46
CA GLY A 84 26.72 -29.81 -6.00
C GLY A 84 26.30 -29.18 -7.34
N VAL A 85 25.15 -29.55 -7.89
CA VAL A 85 24.64 -29.02 -9.15
C VAL A 85 23.48 -28.06 -8.89
N PRO A 86 23.57 -26.77 -9.30
CA PRO A 86 22.46 -25.82 -9.23
C PRO A 86 21.28 -26.36 -10.07
N ARG A 87 20.09 -26.40 -9.47
CA ARG A 87 18.86 -26.88 -10.11
C ARG A 87 17.85 -25.78 -10.34
N GLU A 88 17.79 -24.85 -9.43
CA GLU A 88 16.82 -23.78 -9.45
C GLU A 88 17.45 -22.53 -8.81
N SER A 89 17.16 -21.37 -9.38
CA SER A 89 17.47 -20.06 -8.79
C SER A 89 16.26 -19.18 -8.97
N ILE A 90 15.70 -18.69 -7.85
CA ILE A 90 14.54 -17.81 -7.83
C ILE A 90 14.96 -16.54 -7.08
N SER A 91 14.61 -15.39 -7.65
CA SER A 91 14.86 -14.10 -7.02
C SER A 91 13.53 -13.41 -6.75
N HIS A 92 13.38 -12.89 -5.52
CA HIS A 92 12.22 -12.12 -5.09
C HIS A 92 12.68 -10.83 -4.43
N GLU A 93 12.27 -9.73 -5.02
CA GLU A 93 12.46 -8.41 -4.43
C GLU A 93 11.25 -8.10 -3.53
N VAL A 94 11.54 -7.68 -2.29
CA VAL A 94 10.55 -7.22 -1.31
C VAL A 94 10.87 -5.78 -0.96
N ASP A 95 9.88 -4.91 -1.05
CA ASP A 95 10.08 -3.45 -0.91
C ASP A 95 10.51 -3.03 0.50
N HIS A 96 10.10 -3.74 1.54
CA HIS A 96 10.43 -3.39 2.91
C HIS A 96 10.73 -4.64 3.72
N VAL A 97 11.96 -4.80 4.14
CA VAL A 97 12.43 -5.91 4.96
C VAL A 97 13.10 -5.37 6.22
N ARG A 98 12.76 -5.92 7.37
CA ARG A 98 13.39 -5.60 8.63
C ARG A 98 13.97 -6.87 9.25
N SER A 99 15.28 -6.90 9.44
CA SER A 99 15.98 -7.97 10.15
C SER A 99 16.11 -7.63 11.63
N PHE A 100 15.88 -8.64 12.47
CA PHE A 100 16.07 -8.57 13.91
C PHE A 100 17.06 -9.67 14.30
N PRO A 101 18.31 -9.32 14.66
CA PRO A 101 19.34 -10.30 14.96
C PRO A 101 18.84 -11.37 15.94
N GLU A 102 19.14 -12.65 15.64
CA GLU A 102 18.75 -13.84 16.41
C GLU A 102 17.24 -14.12 16.55
N ARG A 103 16.38 -13.19 16.09
CA ARG A 103 14.90 -13.33 16.19
C ARG A 103 14.25 -13.65 14.85
N GLY A 104 14.79 -13.13 13.73
CA GLY A 104 14.28 -13.40 12.39
C GLY A 104 14.03 -12.15 11.56
N VAL A 105 13.26 -12.30 10.49
CA VAL A 105 13.06 -11.28 9.46
C VAL A 105 11.56 -11.07 9.23
N ILE A 106 11.16 -9.82 9.05
CA ILE A 106 9.81 -9.45 8.66
C ILE A 106 9.87 -8.80 7.27
N ALA A 107 9.01 -9.27 6.37
CA ALA A 107 8.83 -8.73 5.02
C ALA A 107 7.52 -7.96 4.92
N LEU A 108 7.50 -6.81 4.24
CA LEU A 108 6.33 -5.96 4.11
C LEU A 108 6.19 -5.43 2.69
N GLU A 109 4.96 -5.47 2.17
CA GLU A 109 4.56 -4.87 0.90
C GLU A 109 3.46 -3.83 1.09
N ILE A 110 3.53 -2.74 0.33
CA ILE A 110 2.51 -1.68 0.31
C ILE A 110 1.77 -1.75 -1.02
N GLU A 111 0.60 -2.36 -1.00
CA GLU A 111 -0.27 -2.52 -2.16
C GLU A 111 -1.35 -1.43 -2.17
N TRP A 112 -0.99 -0.23 -2.64
CA TRP A 112 -1.87 0.95 -2.56
C TRP A 112 -2.96 0.98 -3.63
N ASN A 113 -2.59 0.88 -4.89
CA ASN A 113 -3.52 1.01 -6.03
C ASN A 113 -3.02 0.24 -7.26
N ASN A 114 -2.40 -0.89 -7.03
CA ASN A 114 -1.94 -1.80 -8.05
C ASN A 114 -3.12 -2.63 -8.59
N LYS A 115 -2.88 -3.45 -9.61
CA LYS A 115 -3.85 -4.45 -10.05
C LYS A 115 -3.98 -5.54 -8.98
N ASP A 116 -5.19 -6.00 -8.74
CA ASP A 116 -5.47 -6.95 -7.65
C ASP A 116 -4.68 -8.29 -7.69
N PRO A 117 -4.20 -8.83 -8.86
CA PRO A 117 -3.32 -10.01 -8.86
C PRO A 117 -1.94 -9.81 -8.20
N PHE A 118 -1.54 -8.58 -7.88
CA PHE A 118 -0.31 -8.34 -7.12
C PHE A 118 -0.38 -8.97 -5.72
N PHE A 119 -1.55 -9.01 -5.09
CA PHE A 119 -1.71 -9.75 -3.84
C PHE A 119 -1.39 -11.24 -3.96
N ASP A 120 -1.75 -11.87 -5.08
CA ASP A 120 -1.43 -13.29 -5.31
C ASP A 120 0.09 -13.49 -5.39
N ARG A 121 0.79 -12.58 -6.09
CA ARG A 121 2.25 -12.57 -6.19
C ARG A 121 2.92 -12.43 -4.82
N ASP A 122 2.52 -11.44 -4.04
CA ASP A 122 3.17 -11.11 -2.77
C ASP A 122 2.90 -12.17 -1.70
N LEU A 123 1.66 -12.64 -1.60
CA LEU A 123 1.29 -13.73 -0.70
C LEU A 123 2.03 -15.03 -1.03
N GLU A 124 2.18 -15.38 -2.30
CA GLU A 124 2.94 -16.57 -2.72
C GLU A 124 4.45 -16.38 -2.49
N ASN A 125 4.98 -15.16 -2.66
CA ASN A 125 6.37 -14.83 -2.31
C ASN A 125 6.61 -14.99 -0.80
N PHE A 126 5.74 -14.43 0.05
CA PHE A 126 5.83 -14.59 1.50
C PHE A 126 5.76 -16.06 1.91
N LYS A 127 4.86 -16.84 1.33
CA LYS A 127 4.76 -18.27 1.57
C LYS A 127 6.06 -19.00 1.25
N ARG A 128 6.69 -18.72 0.11
CA ARG A 128 7.96 -19.34 -0.30
C ARG A 128 9.09 -18.93 0.63
N LEU A 129 9.26 -17.64 0.88
CA LEU A 129 10.29 -17.12 1.76
C LEU A 129 10.15 -17.68 3.18
N HIS A 130 8.93 -17.80 3.68
CA HIS A 130 8.67 -18.40 4.99
C HIS A 130 8.99 -19.90 5.01
N ALA A 131 8.65 -20.64 3.97
CA ALA A 131 8.95 -22.08 3.87
C ALA A 131 10.47 -22.37 3.86
N GLU A 132 11.26 -21.44 3.32
CA GLU A 132 12.73 -21.52 3.31
C GLU A 132 13.37 -20.91 4.57
N GLY A 133 12.56 -20.44 5.54
CA GLY A 133 13.04 -19.82 6.76
C GLY A 133 13.64 -18.42 6.58
N ALA A 134 13.49 -17.83 5.41
CA ALA A 134 14.03 -16.50 5.09
C ALA A 134 13.23 -15.36 5.74
N ILE A 135 11.94 -15.56 6.03
CA ILE A 135 11.12 -14.61 6.78
C ILE A 135 10.29 -15.32 7.85
N SER A 136 10.01 -14.61 8.93
CA SER A 136 9.15 -15.09 10.04
C SER A 136 7.70 -14.66 9.85
N VAL A 137 7.45 -13.44 9.35
CA VAL A 137 6.12 -12.85 9.18
C VAL A 137 6.09 -12.03 7.89
N GLY A 138 5.00 -12.14 7.13
CA GLY A 138 4.67 -11.24 6.03
C GLY A 138 3.67 -10.16 6.49
N VAL A 139 3.84 -8.94 5.99
CA VAL A 139 2.95 -7.80 6.26
C VAL A 139 2.44 -7.23 4.95
N ILE A 140 1.13 -7.02 4.82
CA ILE A 140 0.56 -6.29 3.68
C ILE A 140 -0.20 -5.07 4.19
N ILE A 141 0.15 -3.89 3.64
CA ILE A 141 -0.56 -2.64 3.86
C ILE A 141 -1.33 -2.30 2.58
N THR A 142 -2.63 -2.06 2.69
CA THR A 142 -3.48 -1.70 1.55
C THR A 142 -4.57 -0.72 1.93
N ARG A 143 -5.35 -0.22 0.97
CA ARG A 143 -6.53 0.59 1.25
C ARG A 143 -7.56 -0.23 2.01
N GLY A 144 -7.96 0.23 3.19
CA GLY A 144 -9.03 -0.35 3.99
C GLY A 144 -10.40 -0.10 3.39
N THR A 145 -11.41 -0.78 3.91
CA THR A 145 -12.80 -0.70 3.45
C THR A 145 -13.34 0.73 3.48
N SER A 146 -13.13 1.44 4.59
CA SER A 146 -13.63 2.83 4.72
C SER A 146 -13.03 3.78 3.70
N LEU A 147 -11.76 3.61 3.35
CA LEU A 147 -11.10 4.41 2.32
C LEU A 147 -11.55 4.00 0.92
N HIS A 148 -11.63 2.68 0.64
CA HIS A 148 -12.06 2.20 -0.66
C HIS A 148 -13.49 2.62 -1.00
N ASP A 149 -14.40 2.42 -0.07
CA ASP A 149 -15.82 2.74 -0.26
C ASP A 149 -16.09 4.24 -0.22
N GLY A 150 -15.32 4.97 0.60
CA GLY A 150 -15.48 6.41 0.82
C GLY A 150 -14.78 7.30 -0.21
N VAL A 151 -13.88 6.77 -1.05
CA VAL A 151 -13.03 7.59 -1.92
C VAL A 151 -13.83 8.44 -2.91
N GLN A 152 -14.94 7.93 -3.43
CA GLN A 152 -15.80 8.69 -4.35
C GLN A 152 -16.44 9.90 -3.65
N ASP A 153 -16.92 9.74 -2.43
CA ASP A 153 -17.50 10.85 -1.64
C ASP A 153 -16.45 11.89 -1.29
N LEU A 154 -15.24 11.46 -0.91
CA LEU A 154 -14.11 12.36 -0.67
C LEU A 154 -13.79 13.22 -1.90
N VAL A 155 -13.69 12.59 -3.08
CA VAL A 155 -13.42 13.29 -4.35
C VAL A 155 -14.57 14.23 -4.72
N ARG A 156 -15.84 13.82 -4.51
CA ARG A 156 -17.01 14.67 -4.75
C ARG A 156 -16.98 15.91 -3.86
N ARG A 157 -16.78 15.73 -2.55
CA ARG A 157 -16.68 16.84 -1.59
C ARG A 157 -15.54 17.80 -1.90
N PHE A 158 -14.40 17.27 -2.34
CA PHE A 158 -13.30 18.10 -2.79
C PHE A 158 -13.69 18.98 -3.99
N ALA A 159 -14.35 18.38 -4.99
CA ALA A 159 -14.83 19.12 -6.15
C ALA A 159 -15.82 20.24 -5.76
N GLU A 160 -16.72 19.94 -4.83
CA GLU A 160 -17.69 20.92 -4.30
C GLU A 160 -17.00 22.06 -3.54
N GLN A 161 -16.03 21.75 -2.68
CA GLN A 161 -15.27 22.76 -1.92
C GLN A 161 -14.41 23.67 -2.79
N HIS A 162 -13.90 23.15 -3.90
CA HIS A 162 -13.08 23.90 -4.86
C HIS A 162 -13.88 24.43 -6.05
N GLU A 163 -15.22 24.43 -5.97
CA GLU A 163 -16.14 24.94 -6.98
C GLU A 163 -15.85 24.36 -8.40
N VAL A 164 -15.44 23.09 -8.45
CA VAL A 164 -15.14 22.39 -9.70
C VAL A 164 -16.44 22.06 -10.43
N GLY A 165 -16.80 22.88 -11.41
CA GLY A 165 -18.05 22.78 -12.17
C GLY A 165 -17.87 22.37 -13.62
N THR A 166 -16.62 22.31 -14.12
CA THR A 166 -16.31 22.00 -15.51
C THR A 166 -15.04 21.16 -15.65
N ILE A 167 -14.84 20.57 -16.82
CA ILE A 167 -13.58 19.87 -17.14
C ILE A 167 -12.38 20.84 -17.09
N GLU A 168 -12.59 22.10 -17.42
CA GLU A 168 -11.52 23.10 -17.37
C GLU A 168 -11.07 23.39 -15.93
N ASP A 169 -11.99 23.37 -14.98
CA ASP A 169 -11.63 23.50 -13.57
C ASP A 169 -10.80 22.31 -13.10
N VAL A 170 -11.15 21.08 -13.55
CA VAL A 170 -10.35 19.87 -13.30
C VAL A 170 -8.92 20.05 -13.83
N ARG A 171 -8.75 20.60 -15.01
CA ARG A 171 -7.43 20.88 -15.60
C ARG A 171 -6.65 21.92 -14.82
N ARG A 172 -7.32 22.97 -14.29
CA ARG A 172 -6.68 23.98 -13.43
C ARG A 172 -6.12 23.38 -12.13
N LEU A 173 -6.68 22.27 -11.65
CA LEU A 173 -6.13 21.50 -10.54
C LEU A 173 -4.92 20.62 -10.91
N GLY A 174 -4.40 20.76 -12.14
CA GLY A 174 -3.27 19.97 -12.64
C GLY A 174 -3.64 18.54 -13.05
N LEU A 175 -4.94 18.23 -13.17
CA LEU A 175 -5.42 16.93 -13.59
C LEU A 175 -5.60 16.89 -15.11
N THR A 176 -5.37 15.74 -15.70
CA THR A 176 -5.49 15.52 -17.16
C THR A 176 -6.53 14.46 -17.47
N PRO A 177 -7.84 14.81 -17.45
CA PRO A 177 -8.88 13.87 -17.83
C PRO A 177 -8.71 13.42 -19.27
N THR A 178 -8.92 12.14 -19.51
CA THR A 178 -8.87 11.59 -20.87
C THR A 178 -10.13 11.97 -21.65
N PRO A 179 -10.10 12.02 -23.00
CA PRO A 179 -11.31 12.27 -23.82
C PRO A 179 -12.44 11.29 -23.52
N ARG A 180 -12.12 10.06 -23.14
CA ARG A 180 -13.10 9.05 -22.71
C ARG A 180 -13.79 9.46 -21.40
N GLN A 181 -13.04 9.94 -20.43
CA GLN A 181 -13.58 10.41 -19.15
C GLN A 181 -14.45 11.65 -19.35
N GLU A 182 -14.00 12.61 -20.14
CA GLU A 182 -14.77 13.82 -20.48
C GLU A 182 -16.12 13.47 -21.11
N ALA A 183 -16.10 12.59 -22.13
CA ALA A 183 -17.33 12.13 -22.78
C ALA A 183 -18.25 11.34 -21.81
N ALA A 184 -17.69 10.59 -20.87
CA ALA A 184 -18.46 9.84 -19.88
C ALA A 184 -19.12 10.78 -18.86
N VAL A 185 -18.40 11.82 -18.40
CA VAL A 185 -18.91 12.86 -17.50
C VAL A 185 -20.07 13.61 -18.17
N ALA A 186 -19.87 14.11 -19.40
CA ALA A 186 -20.90 14.82 -20.16
C ALA A 186 -22.15 13.95 -20.37
N ARG A 187 -21.97 12.69 -20.73
CA ARG A 187 -23.07 11.73 -20.89
C ARG A 187 -23.88 11.55 -19.60
N ARG A 188 -23.18 11.42 -18.45
CA ARG A 188 -23.84 11.25 -17.16
C ARG A 188 -24.65 12.48 -16.77
N ILE A 189 -24.11 13.67 -16.92
CA ILE A 189 -24.80 14.95 -16.66
C ILE A 189 -26.08 15.02 -17.52
N ASN A 190 -25.98 14.78 -18.83
CA ASN A 190 -27.08 14.88 -19.75
C ASN A 190 -28.21 13.84 -19.52
N HIS A 191 -27.84 12.62 -19.08
CA HIS A 191 -28.82 11.54 -18.87
C HIS A 191 -29.49 11.56 -17.50
N SER A 192 -28.76 11.91 -16.44
CA SER A 192 -29.25 11.80 -15.06
C SER A 192 -29.49 13.14 -14.37
N GLY A 193 -29.11 14.27 -15.00
CA GLY A 193 -29.14 15.57 -14.33
C GLY A 193 -28.20 15.69 -13.14
N ALA A 194 -27.19 14.81 -13.06
CA ALA A 194 -26.23 14.83 -11.96
C ALA A 194 -25.41 16.13 -11.99
N SER A 195 -24.96 16.58 -10.83
CA SER A 195 -23.98 17.67 -10.75
C SER A 195 -22.66 17.26 -11.42
N PHE A 196 -21.87 18.24 -11.82
CA PHE A 196 -20.54 17.95 -12.37
C PHE A 196 -19.67 17.19 -11.36
N ALA A 197 -19.68 17.62 -10.09
CA ALA A 197 -18.92 16.99 -9.02
C ALA A 197 -19.28 15.50 -8.83
N ASP A 198 -20.57 15.16 -8.85
CA ASP A 198 -21.02 13.75 -8.79
C ASP A 198 -20.59 12.96 -10.04
N ALA A 199 -20.80 13.51 -11.22
CA ALA A 199 -20.45 12.84 -12.46
C ALA A 199 -18.95 12.59 -12.57
N TRP A 200 -18.14 13.62 -12.29
CA TRP A 200 -16.69 13.53 -12.35
C TRP A 200 -16.11 12.59 -11.30
N SER A 201 -16.50 12.74 -10.03
CA SER A 201 -15.99 11.87 -8.96
C SER A 201 -16.25 10.40 -9.25
N ARG A 202 -17.44 10.08 -9.74
CA ARG A 202 -17.82 8.70 -10.08
C ARG A 202 -16.97 8.14 -11.22
N ILE A 203 -16.80 8.90 -12.32
CA ILE A 203 -16.02 8.45 -13.48
C ILE A 203 -14.55 8.32 -13.10
N PHE A 204 -14.01 9.33 -12.43
CA PHE A 204 -12.63 9.33 -11.96
C PHE A 204 -12.33 8.14 -11.04
N CYS A 205 -13.17 7.92 -10.02
CA CYS A 205 -12.95 6.83 -9.06
C CYS A 205 -13.13 5.44 -9.70
N ALA A 206 -14.07 5.28 -10.62
CA ALA A 206 -14.24 4.02 -11.34
C ALA A 206 -13.01 3.67 -12.20
N ASP A 207 -12.36 4.66 -12.79
CA ASP A 207 -11.16 4.45 -13.59
C ASP A 207 -9.91 4.25 -12.72
N LYS A 208 -9.73 5.06 -11.67
CA LYS A 208 -8.49 5.04 -10.86
C LYS A 208 -8.54 4.03 -9.73
N PHE A 209 -9.67 3.88 -9.04
CA PHE A 209 -9.87 3.06 -7.85
C PHE A 209 -10.90 1.95 -8.06
N GLY A 210 -11.06 1.50 -9.29
CA GLY A 210 -12.04 0.51 -9.66
C GLY A 210 -11.84 -0.86 -8.98
N PRO A 211 -12.81 -1.78 -9.13
CA PRO A 211 -12.83 -3.06 -8.41
C PRO A 211 -11.68 -4.02 -8.78
N ALA A 212 -10.93 -3.73 -9.84
CA ALA A 212 -9.76 -4.52 -10.25
C ALA A 212 -8.44 -4.04 -9.61
N THR A 213 -8.53 -3.11 -8.65
CA THR A 213 -7.35 -2.59 -7.93
C THR A 213 -7.22 -3.20 -6.54
N THR A 214 -6.03 -3.11 -5.96
CA THR A 214 -5.74 -3.61 -4.61
C THR A 214 -6.53 -2.85 -3.54
N HIS A 215 -7.25 -3.55 -2.70
CA HIS A 215 -7.97 -3.05 -1.52
C HIS A 215 -8.32 -4.19 -0.57
N TRP A 216 -8.76 -3.85 0.64
CA TRP A 216 -8.97 -4.77 1.75
C TRP A 216 -9.81 -6.00 1.39
N GLN A 217 -10.98 -5.83 0.78
CA GLN A 217 -11.86 -6.95 0.43
C GLN A 217 -11.17 -7.95 -0.51
N LYS A 218 -10.40 -7.45 -1.48
CA LYS A 218 -9.64 -8.31 -2.41
C LYS A 218 -8.54 -9.10 -1.70
N LEU A 219 -7.91 -8.50 -0.70
CA LEU A 219 -6.92 -9.18 0.13
C LEU A 219 -7.57 -10.24 1.02
N GLU A 220 -8.66 -9.90 1.70
CA GLU A 220 -9.43 -10.87 2.51
C GLU A 220 -9.90 -12.07 1.70
N ASP A 221 -10.44 -11.85 0.51
CA ASP A 221 -10.90 -12.92 -0.38
C ASP A 221 -9.78 -13.93 -0.72
N ARG A 222 -8.52 -13.46 -0.82
CA ARG A 222 -7.37 -14.31 -1.11
C ARG A 222 -6.91 -15.11 0.10
N VAL A 223 -6.76 -14.45 1.22
CA VAL A 223 -6.30 -15.15 2.44
C VAL A 223 -7.34 -16.13 2.95
N HIS A 224 -8.63 -15.85 2.80
CA HIS A 224 -9.71 -16.80 3.11
C HIS A 224 -9.69 -18.04 2.20
N ARG A 225 -9.21 -17.93 0.98
CA ARG A 225 -8.98 -19.07 0.09
C ARG A 225 -7.67 -19.79 0.34
N GLY A 226 -6.89 -19.36 1.33
CA GLY A 226 -5.62 -19.97 1.72
C GLY A 226 -4.40 -19.51 0.94
N VAL A 227 -4.52 -18.47 0.12
CA VAL A 227 -3.34 -17.87 -0.55
C VAL A 227 -2.41 -17.30 0.52
N GLY A 228 -1.12 -17.63 0.43
CA GLY A 228 -0.13 -17.23 1.42
C GLY A 228 0.08 -18.23 2.58
N ASN A 229 -0.84 -19.18 2.80
CA ASN A 229 -0.67 -20.19 3.85
C ASN A 229 0.55 -21.09 3.56
N PRO A 230 1.36 -21.46 4.59
CA PRO A 230 1.15 -21.25 6.03
C PRO A 230 1.89 -20.02 6.60
N CYS A 231 2.36 -19.08 5.80
CA CYS A 231 3.10 -17.92 6.30
C CYS A 231 2.26 -17.15 7.34
N PRO A 232 2.81 -16.80 8.52
CA PRO A 232 2.17 -15.87 9.43
C PRO A 232 2.02 -14.49 8.78
N LEU A 233 0.80 -13.93 8.81
CA LEU A 233 0.49 -12.67 8.12
C LEU A 233 -0.11 -11.62 9.05
N LEU A 234 0.36 -10.38 8.91
CA LEU A 234 -0.28 -9.18 9.41
C LEU A 234 -0.84 -8.38 8.23
N LEU A 235 -2.13 -8.10 8.25
CA LEU A 235 -2.79 -7.28 7.25
C LEU A 235 -3.20 -5.95 7.88
N ILE A 236 -2.92 -4.83 7.19
CA ILE A 236 -3.22 -3.48 7.64
C ILE A 236 -4.00 -2.75 6.55
N GLY A 237 -5.24 -2.36 6.87
CA GLY A 237 -6.11 -1.57 6.00
C GLY A 237 -6.10 -0.09 6.38
N LEU A 238 -5.69 0.76 5.46
CA LEU A 238 -5.61 2.22 5.64
C LEU A 238 -7.02 2.85 5.60
N PRO A 239 -7.44 3.59 6.63
CA PRO A 239 -8.78 4.16 6.72
C PRO A 239 -8.93 5.47 5.94
N SER A 240 -10.18 5.89 5.71
CA SER A 240 -10.49 7.19 5.13
C SER A 240 -10.03 8.38 6.00
N SER A 241 -9.88 8.17 7.31
CA SER A 241 -9.42 9.18 8.25
C SER A 241 -8.00 9.70 8.04
N ILE A 242 -7.17 8.98 7.25
CA ILE A 242 -5.83 9.46 6.87
C ILE A 242 -5.87 10.48 5.73
N VAL A 243 -7.02 10.66 5.07
CA VAL A 243 -7.16 11.62 3.98
C VAL A 243 -7.51 12.99 4.54
N SER A 244 -6.68 14.00 4.24
CA SER A 244 -6.92 15.39 4.61
C SER A 244 -7.37 16.23 3.42
N PHE A 245 -8.27 17.19 3.67
CA PHE A 245 -8.70 18.18 2.68
C PHE A 245 -7.75 19.38 2.59
N GLU A 246 -6.99 19.60 3.66
CA GLU A 246 -5.96 20.63 3.68
C GLU A 246 -4.79 20.21 2.77
N PRO A 247 -4.24 21.14 1.99
CA PRO A 247 -2.96 20.87 1.32
C PRO A 247 -1.95 20.56 2.43
N GLY A 248 -1.35 19.39 2.36
CA GLY A 248 -0.27 19.03 3.28
C GLY A 248 0.80 20.12 3.22
N ALA A 249 1.34 20.51 4.37
CA ALA A 249 2.59 21.27 4.37
C ALA A 249 3.58 20.50 3.49
N PRO A 250 4.33 21.17 2.57
CA PRO A 250 5.39 20.51 1.85
C PRO A 250 6.30 19.86 2.91
N ALA A 251 6.32 18.54 2.95
CA ALA A 251 7.25 17.85 3.83
C ALA A 251 8.65 18.28 3.38
N GLU A 252 9.52 18.64 4.31
CA GLU A 252 10.94 18.91 4.03
C GLU A 252 11.61 17.75 3.27
N ASP A 253 10.97 16.58 3.24
CA ASP A 253 11.34 15.35 2.59
C ASP A 253 10.66 15.09 1.22
N ASP A 254 10.01 16.07 0.59
CA ASP A 254 9.42 15.91 -0.77
C ASP A 254 10.47 15.96 -1.90
N ALA A 255 11.77 15.87 -1.56
CA ALA A 255 12.81 15.62 -2.54
C ALA A 255 12.51 14.33 -3.32
N PRO A 256 12.75 14.29 -4.65
CA PRO A 256 12.60 13.06 -5.42
C PRO A 256 13.40 11.95 -4.74
N VAL A 257 12.80 10.79 -4.52
CA VAL A 257 13.55 9.60 -4.14
C VAL A 257 14.51 9.34 -5.29
N GLU A 258 15.81 9.49 -5.03
CA GLU A 258 16.84 9.09 -5.98
C GLU A 258 16.53 7.65 -6.41
N SER A 259 16.79 7.35 -7.68
CA SER A 259 16.43 6.09 -8.33
C SER A 259 16.79 4.87 -7.44
N ASP A 260 16.07 3.77 -7.60
CA ASP A 260 16.25 2.49 -6.87
C ASP A 260 17.71 1.99 -6.77
N ALA A 261 18.67 2.65 -7.45
CA ALA A 261 20.10 2.35 -7.43
C ALA A 261 20.83 2.74 -6.14
N ASP A 262 20.27 3.61 -5.28
CA ASP A 262 20.98 4.18 -4.11
C ASP A 262 20.59 3.54 -2.77
N TRP A 263 19.82 2.44 -2.78
CA TRP A 263 19.50 1.72 -1.54
C TRP A 263 20.61 0.71 -1.21
N PRO A 264 21.12 0.68 0.04
CA PRO A 264 22.10 -0.32 0.42
C PRO A 264 21.55 -1.73 0.24
N GLU A 265 22.21 -2.53 -0.58
CA GLU A 265 21.94 -3.95 -0.67
C GLU A 265 22.25 -4.62 0.68
N PHE A 266 21.27 -5.30 1.24
CA PHE A 266 21.50 -6.16 2.40
C PHE A 266 22.28 -7.39 1.95
N ARG A 267 23.53 -7.50 2.41
CA ARG A 267 24.32 -8.74 2.29
C ARG A 267 24.23 -9.49 3.61
N PHE A 268 23.80 -10.73 3.54
CA PHE A 268 24.02 -11.64 4.64
C PHE A 268 25.54 -11.84 4.73
N ASP A 269 26.17 -11.43 5.85
CA ASP A 269 27.56 -11.73 6.09
C ASP A 269 27.71 -13.25 6.22
N ASP A 270 28.37 -13.85 5.22
CA ASP A 270 28.88 -15.21 5.28
C ASP A 270 30.12 -15.21 6.21
N GLU A 271 29.92 -15.08 7.52
CA GLU A 271 30.94 -15.37 8.50
C GLU A 271 30.39 -16.27 9.60
N SER A 272 30.55 -17.59 9.39
CA SER A 272 31.14 -18.56 10.30
C SER A 272 30.92 -19.99 9.85
#